data_0b0cf7fb336ff4bb37df881aa4714a93
#
_entry.id   0b0cf7fb336ff4bb37df881aa4714a93
#
_cell.length_a   1.000
_cell.length_b   1.000
_cell.length_c   1.000
_cell.angle_alpha   90.00
_cell.angle_beta   90.00
_cell.angle_gamma   90.00
#
_symmetry.space_group_name_H-M   'P 1'
#
loop_
_entity.id
_entity.type
_entity.pdbx_description
1 polymer ?
#
loop_
_entity_poly.entity_id
_entity_poly.type
_entity_poly.pdbx_seq_one_letter_code
_entity_poly.pdbx_strand_id
1 'polypeptide(L)'
;MKNMIVNNIQFPEFTGIKCNMMPFIQGDSKSVPEIYQPYAKIINENFLQKGEIGYLTIHEAFVEAGKSQRGFNDAGINRNVHIEVGRNKKENYWGSGGGGSSWGGRFKTLLDDNTLALIANSLSDTCRIWDRKEMRYTKNGDLSQYINDYPEETGILMKQGEVAKISIFTPHECINQQQSGKRQFFRVIGKGVTGREEYFTVNPLVN
;
A
#
# COMPACT_ATOMS: atom_id res chain seq x y z
N MET A 1 -2.27 6.89 21.23
CA MET A 1 -2.16 6.19 19.94
C MET A 1 -3.56 5.82 19.50
N LYS A 2 -4.14 6.56 18.54
CA LYS A 2 -5.44 6.17 17.97
C LYS A 2 -5.20 4.94 17.10
N ASN A 3 -6.04 3.93 17.28
CA ASN A 3 -5.94 2.63 16.65
C ASN A 3 -5.80 2.72 15.13
N MET A 4 -4.56 2.66 14.62
CA MET A 4 -4.33 2.46 13.18
C MET A 4 -4.75 1.05 12.75
N ILE A 5 -4.65 0.06 13.62
CA ILE A 5 -5.12 -1.29 13.36
C ILE A 5 -6.64 -1.31 13.56
N VAL A 6 -7.36 -1.58 12.50
CA VAL A 6 -8.83 -1.48 12.46
C VAL A 6 -9.52 -2.83 12.33
N ASN A 7 -8.80 -3.85 11.90
CA ASN A 7 -9.34 -5.21 11.69
C ASN A 7 -8.22 -6.24 11.71
N ASN A 8 -8.58 -7.51 11.68
CA ASN A 8 -7.67 -8.62 11.46
C ASN A 8 -8.27 -9.56 10.41
N ILE A 9 -7.46 -10.00 9.43
CA ILE A 9 -7.88 -10.85 8.33
C ILE A 9 -7.09 -12.16 8.31
N GLN A 10 -7.72 -13.19 7.78
CA GLN A 10 -7.06 -14.42 7.40
C GLN A 10 -6.84 -14.41 5.89
N PHE A 11 -5.58 -14.45 5.46
CA PHE A 11 -5.24 -14.57 4.05
C PHE A 11 -5.68 -15.93 3.49
N PRO A 12 -6.11 -15.99 2.21
CA PRO A 12 -6.41 -17.25 1.54
C PRO A 12 -5.13 -18.06 1.30
N GLU A 13 -5.29 -19.25 0.76
CA GLU A 13 -4.17 -20.06 0.29
C GLU A 13 -3.35 -19.26 -0.75
N PHE A 14 -2.03 -19.36 -0.64
CA PHE A 14 -1.11 -18.71 -1.56
C PHE A 14 -1.15 -19.37 -2.95
N THR A 15 -1.47 -18.61 -3.97
CA THR A 15 -1.57 -19.07 -5.36
C THR A 15 -0.65 -18.31 -6.32
N GLY A 16 0.06 -17.27 -5.84
CA GLY A 16 0.95 -16.45 -6.64
C GLY A 16 0.25 -15.33 -7.43
N ILE A 17 -1.02 -15.06 -7.13
CA ILE A 17 -1.77 -14.01 -7.84
C ILE A 17 -1.27 -12.61 -7.53
N LYS A 18 -1.41 -11.73 -8.53
CA LYS A 18 -1.00 -10.33 -8.43
C LYS A 18 -1.98 -9.42 -9.16
N CYS A 19 -2.31 -8.32 -8.54
CA CYS A 19 -2.83 -7.12 -9.21
C CYS A 19 -2.23 -5.87 -8.57
N ASN A 20 -2.12 -4.82 -9.34
CA ASN A 20 -1.63 -3.54 -8.86
C ASN A 20 -2.59 -2.44 -9.23
N MET A 21 -3.09 -1.72 -8.23
CA MET A 21 -3.99 -0.57 -8.42
C MET A 21 -5.17 -0.87 -9.35
N MET A 22 -5.74 -2.07 -9.26
CA MET A 22 -6.89 -2.47 -10.05
C MET A 22 -8.14 -1.75 -9.54
N PRO A 23 -8.88 -1.00 -10.39
CA PRO A 23 -10.13 -0.38 -9.97
C PRO A 23 -11.16 -1.46 -9.62
N PHE A 24 -11.94 -1.24 -8.54
CA PHE A 24 -13.00 -2.14 -8.11
C PHE A 24 -14.04 -1.37 -7.29
N ILE A 25 -15.22 -1.96 -7.10
CA ILE A 25 -16.22 -1.41 -6.19
C ILE A 25 -15.92 -1.90 -4.77
N GLN A 26 -15.59 -0.99 -3.88
CA GLN A 26 -15.21 -1.30 -2.50
C GLN A 26 -16.34 -2.01 -1.75
N GLY A 27 -16.01 -3.11 -1.08
CA GLY A 27 -16.95 -3.94 -0.35
C GLY A 27 -17.84 -4.82 -1.24
N ASP A 28 -17.47 -4.98 -2.52
CA ASP A 28 -18.14 -5.87 -3.48
C ASP A 28 -17.14 -6.74 -4.23
N SER A 29 -16.96 -7.96 -3.79
CA SER A 29 -16.07 -8.92 -4.46
C SER A 29 -16.54 -9.36 -5.85
N LYS A 30 -17.82 -9.15 -6.20
CA LYS A 30 -18.33 -9.44 -7.54
C LYS A 30 -17.81 -8.46 -8.59
N SER A 31 -17.28 -7.33 -8.15
CA SER A 31 -16.66 -6.33 -9.01
C SER A 31 -15.22 -6.66 -9.39
N VAL A 32 -14.64 -7.75 -8.92
CA VAL A 32 -13.28 -8.19 -9.28
C VAL A 32 -13.32 -9.50 -10.07
N PRO A 33 -12.40 -9.69 -11.05
CA PRO A 33 -12.31 -10.92 -11.85
C PRO A 33 -12.18 -12.19 -11.00
N GLU A 34 -12.61 -13.32 -11.58
CA GLU A 34 -12.68 -14.61 -10.90
C GLU A 34 -11.35 -15.05 -10.26
N ILE A 35 -10.23 -14.74 -10.90
CA ILE A 35 -8.89 -15.08 -10.37
C ILE A 35 -8.62 -14.47 -8.97
N TYR A 36 -9.32 -13.40 -8.59
CA TYR A 36 -9.17 -12.73 -7.28
C TYR A 36 -10.23 -13.16 -6.26
N GLN A 37 -11.15 -14.08 -6.61
CA GLN A 37 -12.20 -14.55 -5.71
C GLN A 37 -11.68 -15.25 -4.44
N PRO A 38 -10.47 -15.83 -4.37
CA PRO A 38 -9.89 -16.26 -3.09
C PRO A 38 -9.85 -15.14 -2.02
N TYR A 39 -9.77 -13.87 -2.45
CA TYR A 39 -9.79 -12.70 -1.58
C TYR A 39 -11.20 -12.13 -1.32
N ALA A 40 -12.28 -12.78 -1.78
CA ALA A 40 -13.64 -12.24 -1.72
C ALA A 40 -14.07 -11.81 -0.31
N LYS A 41 -13.79 -12.65 0.70
CA LYS A 41 -14.09 -12.31 2.09
C LYS A 41 -13.36 -11.06 2.54
N ILE A 42 -12.06 -10.97 2.26
CA ILE A 42 -11.22 -9.81 2.62
C ILE A 42 -11.76 -8.55 1.95
N ILE A 43 -12.08 -8.61 0.65
CA ILE A 43 -12.60 -7.49 -0.15
C ILE A 43 -13.95 -7.01 0.40
N ASN A 44 -14.85 -7.94 0.76
CA ASN A 44 -16.19 -7.61 1.24
C ASN A 44 -16.18 -6.99 2.65
N GLU A 45 -15.21 -7.33 3.48
CA GLU A 45 -15.13 -6.91 4.88
C GLU A 45 -14.19 -5.71 5.10
N ASN A 46 -13.29 -5.41 4.15
CA ASN A 46 -12.27 -4.36 4.30
C ASN A 46 -12.37 -3.32 3.19
N PHE A 47 -13.03 -2.23 3.50
CA PHE A 47 -13.25 -1.10 2.60
C PHE A 47 -13.16 0.22 3.36
N LEU A 48 -12.82 1.28 2.66
CA LEU A 48 -12.80 2.64 3.18
C LEU A 48 -14.16 3.31 3.01
N GLN A 49 -14.79 3.11 1.85
CA GLN A 49 -16.10 3.64 1.52
C GLN A 49 -16.86 2.65 0.62
N LYS A 50 -17.82 1.94 1.20
CA LYS A 50 -18.58 0.91 0.50
C LYS A 50 -19.34 1.47 -0.71
N GLY A 51 -19.26 0.76 -1.84
CA GLY A 51 -19.95 1.11 -3.08
C GLY A 51 -19.20 2.13 -3.95
N GLU A 52 -18.15 2.76 -3.44
CA GLU A 52 -17.33 3.69 -4.21
C GLU A 52 -16.18 2.95 -4.93
N ILE A 53 -15.70 3.54 -6.01
CA ILE A 53 -14.49 3.04 -6.68
C ILE A 53 -13.29 3.20 -5.76
N GLY A 54 -12.55 2.13 -5.58
CA GLY A 54 -11.24 2.08 -4.94
C GLY A 54 -10.24 1.35 -5.81
N TYR A 55 -9.01 1.27 -5.35
CA TYR A 55 -7.91 0.61 -6.06
C TYR A 55 -7.35 -0.52 -5.22
N LEU A 56 -7.45 -1.73 -5.75
CA LEU A 56 -7.00 -2.96 -5.12
C LEU A 56 -5.58 -3.31 -5.56
N THR A 57 -4.74 -3.63 -4.59
CA THR A 57 -3.46 -4.29 -4.84
C THR A 57 -3.42 -5.59 -4.05
N ILE A 58 -3.18 -6.68 -4.75
CA ILE A 58 -2.82 -7.99 -4.19
C ILE A 58 -1.45 -8.35 -4.74
N HIS A 59 -0.54 -8.71 -3.87
CA HIS A 59 0.79 -9.13 -4.30
C HIS A 59 1.24 -10.35 -3.52
N GLU A 60 1.16 -11.51 -4.14
CA GLU A 60 1.69 -12.76 -3.63
C GLU A 60 3.06 -13.03 -4.25
N ALA A 61 4.06 -13.29 -3.43
CA ALA A 61 5.40 -13.60 -3.89
C ALA A 61 6.15 -14.50 -2.89
N PHE A 62 7.04 -15.34 -3.40
CA PHE A 62 8.09 -15.91 -2.58
C PHE A 62 9.17 -14.85 -2.41
N VAL A 63 9.57 -14.60 -1.17
CA VAL A 63 10.58 -13.61 -0.81
C VAL A 63 11.72 -14.31 -0.10
N GLU A 64 12.93 -14.06 -0.54
CA GLU A 64 14.16 -14.62 0.04
C GLU A 64 14.49 -13.95 1.37
N ALA A 65 15.18 -14.68 2.25
CA ALA A 65 15.74 -14.11 3.47
C ALA A 65 16.68 -12.93 3.13
N GLY A 66 16.62 -11.87 3.94
CA GLY A 66 17.36 -10.63 3.70
C GLY A 66 16.77 -9.73 2.62
N LYS A 67 15.65 -10.12 1.99
CA LYS A 67 14.95 -9.31 0.97
C LYS A 67 13.60 -8.83 1.49
N SER A 68 13.11 -7.74 0.92
CA SER A 68 11.72 -7.30 1.07
C SER A 68 10.92 -7.60 -0.20
N GLN A 69 9.61 -7.76 -0.07
CA GLN A 69 8.73 -8.05 -1.21
C GLN A 69 8.69 -6.89 -2.23
N ARG A 70 8.91 -5.68 -1.77
CA ARG A 70 9.01 -4.48 -2.59
C ARG A 70 10.44 -4.00 -2.55
N GLY A 71 11.31 -4.68 -3.31
CA GLY A 71 12.73 -4.37 -3.37
C GLY A 71 12.99 -3.01 -3.99
N PHE A 72 13.29 -2.03 -3.14
CA PHE A 72 13.86 -0.74 -3.53
C PHE A 72 15.33 -0.62 -3.11
N ASN A 73 16.02 -1.73 -2.97
CA ASN A 73 17.40 -1.76 -2.53
C ASN A 73 18.42 -1.53 -3.67
N ASP A 74 18.03 -0.82 -4.73
CA ASP A 74 18.95 -0.55 -5.85
C ASP A 74 20.06 0.47 -5.50
N ALA A 75 20.04 1.06 -4.31
CA ALA A 75 20.99 2.08 -3.92
C ALA A 75 21.78 1.78 -2.64
N GLY A 76 21.79 0.54 -2.15
CA GLY A 76 22.50 0.22 -0.89
C GLY A 76 21.85 0.86 0.35
N ILE A 77 20.64 1.38 0.23
CA ILE A 77 19.85 1.91 1.34
C ILE A 77 19.18 0.73 2.01
N ASN A 78 19.59 0.43 3.23
CA ASN A 78 19.03 -0.70 4.00
C ASN A 78 17.57 -0.53 4.40
N ARG A 79 16.99 0.68 4.25
CA ARG A 79 15.63 1.01 4.68
C ARG A 79 14.91 1.81 3.60
N ASN A 80 13.64 1.48 3.37
CA ASN A 80 12.78 2.10 2.37
C ASN A 80 11.57 2.75 3.04
N VAL A 81 11.81 3.79 3.85
CA VAL A 81 10.73 4.60 4.42
C VAL A 81 10.14 5.48 3.33
N HIS A 82 8.83 5.41 3.17
CA HIS A 82 8.12 6.16 2.14
C HIS A 82 6.69 6.52 2.59
N ILE A 83 6.08 7.42 1.85
CA ILE A 83 4.64 7.66 1.86
C ILE A 83 4.05 7.27 0.51
N GLU A 84 2.75 7.07 0.46
CA GLU A 84 2.08 6.57 -0.75
C GLU A 84 2.09 7.60 -1.90
N VAL A 85 2.39 8.87 -1.66
CA VAL A 85 2.37 9.93 -2.67
C VAL A 85 3.59 10.83 -2.58
N GLY A 86 4.11 11.27 -3.74
CA GLY A 86 5.13 12.31 -3.81
C GLY A 86 4.55 13.71 -3.92
N ARG A 87 5.32 14.73 -3.49
CA ARG A 87 4.98 16.13 -3.67
C ARG A 87 5.87 16.76 -4.74
N ASN A 88 5.25 17.37 -5.76
CA ASN A 88 5.99 18.11 -6.77
C ASN A 88 6.43 19.47 -6.22
N LYS A 89 7.75 19.72 -6.21
CA LYS A 89 8.33 20.94 -5.66
C LYS A 89 7.99 22.19 -6.49
N LYS A 90 7.91 22.07 -7.81
CA LYS A 90 7.70 23.22 -8.71
C LYS A 90 6.25 23.66 -8.74
N GLU A 91 5.33 22.72 -8.70
CA GLU A 91 3.91 22.96 -8.93
C GLU A 91 3.07 22.86 -7.66
N ASN A 92 3.72 22.57 -6.53
CA ASN A 92 3.10 22.46 -5.20
C ASN A 92 1.83 21.61 -5.14
N TYR A 93 1.82 20.47 -5.88
CA TYR A 93 0.75 19.51 -5.83
C TYR A 93 1.26 18.12 -5.41
N TRP A 94 0.35 17.31 -4.89
CA TRP A 94 0.59 15.91 -4.60
C TRP A 94 0.29 15.07 -5.83
N GLY A 95 1.25 14.25 -6.22
CA GLY A 95 1.08 13.35 -7.36
C GLY A 95 2.37 12.58 -7.59
N SER A 96 2.33 11.46 -8.24
CA SER A 96 3.36 10.45 -8.37
C SER A 96 3.50 9.57 -7.12
N GLY A 97 3.22 8.29 -7.30
CA GLY A 97 3.13 7.35 -6.23
C GLY A 97 4.42 6.93 -5.61
N GLY A 98 4.36 6.60 -4.35
CA GLY A 98 5.38 5.85 -3.63
C GLY A 98 5.43 4.40 -4.07
N GLY A 99 6.49 3.72 -3.69
CA GLY A 99 6.58 2.27 -3.84
C GLY A 99 6.76 1.77 -5.28
N GLY A 100 7.35 2.55 -6.20
CA GLY A 100 7.63 2.13 -7.57
C GLY A 100 6.42 2.10 -8.49
N SER A 101 5.22 2.27 -7.98
CA SER A 101 4.03 2.49 -8.76
C SER A 101 3.62 3.95 -8.64
N SER A 102 3.76 4.70 -9.72
CA SER A 102 3.25 6.05 -9.77
C SER A 102 1.74 6.01 -9.93
N TRP A 103 1.06 6.21 -8.84
CA TRP A 103 -0.35 6.48 -8.83
C TRP A 103 -0.56 7.94 -8.43
N GLY A 104 -1.52 8.57 -8.99
CA GLY A 104 -1.68 10.02 -8.90
C GLY A 104 -1.10 10.74 -10.09
N GLY A 105 -1.23 10.20 -11.23
CA GLY A 105 -0.90 10.65 -12.56
C GLY A 105 -0.65 12.14 -12.85
N ARG A 106 -0.62 12.49 -14.11
CA ARG A 106 -0.37 13.83 -14.67
C ARG A 106 -1.38 14.91 -14.26
N PHE A 107 -2.40 14.56 -13.52
CA PHE A 107 -3.46 15.48 -13.12
C PHE A 107 -3.21 15.95 -11.69
N LYS A 108 -3.43 17.23 -11.44
CA LYS A 108 -3.52 17.83 -10.12
C LYS A 108 -4.58 17.08 -9.32
N THR A 109 -4.19 16.00 -8.69
CA THR A 109 -5.10 15.28 -7.81
C THR A 109 -5.19 16.11 -6.54
N LEU A 110 -6.36 16.52 -6.18
CA LEU A 110 -6.65 17.13 -4.88
C LEU A 110 -6.59 16.01 -3.83
N LEU A 111 -5.39 15.49 -3.62
CA LEU A 111 -5.15 14.55 -2.53
C LEU A 111 -5.14 15.37 -1.26
N ASP A 112 -6.03 15.04 -0.38
CA ASP A 112 -6.17 15.68 0.92
C ASP A 112 -5.93 14.67 2.04
N ASP A 113 -6.01 15.15 3.25
CA ASP A 113 -5.89 14.36 4.47
C ASP A 113 -6.92 13.22 4.60
N ASN A 114 -7.95 13.22 3.75
CA ASN A 114 -9.03 12.23 3.77
C ASN A 114 -8.76 11.05 2.83
N THR A 115 -7.70 11.13 2.00
CA THR A 115 -7.30 9.99 1.18
C THR A 115 -6.59 8.96 2.07
N LEU A 116 -7.21 7.80 2.17
CA LEU A 116 -6.81 6.74 3.08
C LEU A 116 -6.42 5.47 2.33
N ALA A 117 -5.63 4.64 2.99
CA ALA A 117 -5.30 3.29 2.56
C ALA A 117 -5.58 2.28 3.67
N LEU A 118 -5.99 1.08 3.28
CA LEU A 118 -5.94 -0.12 4.11
C LEU A 118 -4.79 -0.98 3.63
N ILE A 119 -3.95 -1.45 4.55
CA ILE A 119 -2.84 -2.35 4.23
C ILE A 119 -2.83 -3.54 5.19
N ALA A 120 -2.48 -4.71 4.67
CA ALA A 120 -2.29 -5.92 5.47
C ALA A 120 -1.21 -6.82 4.88
N ASN A 121 -0.59 -7.64 5.73
CA ASN A 121 0.43 -8.61 5.35
C ASN A 121 0.15 -9.98 5.97
N SER A 122 0.51 -11.04 5.25
CA SER A 122 0.39 -12.42 5.74
C SER A 122 1.50 -12.85 6.69
N LEU A 123 2.52 -12.02 6.91
CA LEU A 123 3.63 -12.29 7.81
C LEU A 123 3.82 -11.13 8.77
N SER A 124 4.07 -11.45 10.05
CA SER A 124 4.44 -10.46 11.07
C SER A 124 5.77 -9.79 10.74
N ASP A 125 5.91 -8.56 11.22
CA ASP A 125 7.16 -7.80 11.24
C ASP A 125 7.78 -7.55 9.86
N THR A 126 6.94 -7.57 8.81
CA THR A 126 7.34 -7.28 7.42
C THR A 126 6.92 -5.89 6.94
N CYS A 127 6.25 -5.12 7.79
CA CYS A 127 5.88 -3.73 7.56
C CYS A 127 5.97 -2.95 8.87
N ARG A 128 6.52 -1.74 8.83
CA ARG A 128 6.58 -0.79 9.93
C ARG A 128 5.88 0.49 9.54
N ILE A 129 5.14 1.09 10.46
CA ILE A 129 4.35 2.30 10.26
C ILE A 129 4.69 3.30 11.36
N TRP A 130 4.80 4.58 11.02
CA TRP A 130 4.91 5.67 12.00
C TRP A 130 3.61 6.45 12.07
N ASP A 131 3.01 6.55 13.26
CA ASP A 131 1.74 7.27 13.53
C ASP A 131 1.95 8.80 13.45
N ARG A 132 2.26 9.26 12.25
CA ARG A 132 2.44 10.68 11.92
C ARG A 132 2.14 10.92 10.44
N LYS A 133 1.95 12.18 10.06
CA LYS A 133 1.83 12.60 8.67
C LYS A 133 3.13 13.26 8.21
N GLU A 134 3.56 12.92 7.00
CA GLU A 134 4.69 13.56 6.34
C GLU A 134 4.21 14.48 5.23
N MET A 135 4.46 15.76 5.39
CA MET A 135 4.01 16.79 4.46
C MET A 135 5.15 17.49 3.73
N ARG A 136 6.41 17.09 3.99
CA ARG A 136 7.58 17.64 3.32
C ARG A 136 7.66 17.20 1.87
N TYR A 137 8.46 17.91 1.10
CA TYR A 137 8.76 17.51 -0.28
C TYR A 137 9.39 16.11 -0.32
N THR A 138 8.83 15.27 -1.19
CA THR A 138 9.31 13.91 -1.42
C THR A 138 9.25 13.61 -2.90
N LYS A 139 10.35 13.15 -3.47
CA LYS A 139 10.33 12.60 -4.84
C LYS A 139 9.69 11.21 -4.78
N ASN A 140 8.54 11.05 -5.43
CA ASN A 140 7.82 9.76 -5.49
C ASN A 140 7.47 9.17 -4.11
N GLY A 141 7.33 10.00 -3.07
CA GLY A 141 7.07 9.52 -1.71
C GLY A 141 8.29 9.02 -0.95
N ASP A 142 9.47 9.01 -1.55
CA ASP A 142 10.71 8.55 -0.92
C ASP A 142 11.15 9.48 0.23
N LEU A 143 11.35 8.91 1.41
CA LEU A 143 11.77 9.59 2.63
C LEU A 143 13.22 9.26 3.01
N SER A 144 14.02 8.66 2.13
CA SER A 144 15.41 8.29 2.41
C SER A 144 16.26 9.45 2.92
N GLN A 145 16.06 10.66 2.38
CA GLN A 145 16.74 11.87 2.83
C GLN A 145 16.37 12.31 4.26
N TYR A 146 15.30 11.77 4.83
CA TYR A 146 14.80 12.07 6.17
C TYR A 146 14.86 10.85 7.09
N ILE A 147 15.65 9.85 6.76
CA ILE A 147 15.65 8.53 7.42
C ILE A 147 15.88 8.61 8.94
N ASN A 148 16.67 9.58 9.39
CA ASN A 148 16.97 9.80 10.79
C ASN A 148 15.75 10.27 11.62
N ASP A 149 14.69 10.77 10.95
CA ASP A 149 13.45 11.18 11.59
C ASP A 149 12.50 10.01 11.85
N TYR A 150 12.88 8.82 11.41
CA TYR A 150 12.11 7.57 11.49
C TYR A 150 12.91 6.47 12.20
N PRO A 151 13.26 6.65 13.51
CA PRO A 151 13.93 5.61 14.27
C PRO A 151 13.07 4.34 14.31
N GLU A 152 13.71 3.18 14.21
CA GLU A 152 12.98 1.92 14.11
C GLU A 152 12.15 1.61 15.36
N GLU A 153 12.67 1.96 16.52
CA GLU A 153 12.05 1.76 17.81
C GLU A 153 10.78 2.59 18.04
N THR A 154 10.58 3.64 17.24
CA THR A 154 9.37 4.49 17.31
C THR A 154 8.27 4.05 16.35
N GLY A 155 8.59 3.14 15.44
CA GLY A 155 7.64 2.61 14.47
C GLY A 155 6.85 1.41 15.03
N ILE A 156 5.64 1.26 14.54
CA ILE A 156 4.73 0.16 14.89
C ILE A 156 4.95 -0.98 13.90
N LEU A 157 5.37 -2.14 14.38
CA LEU A 157 5.49 -3.36 13.58
C LEU A 157 4.11 -4.00 13.43
N MET A 158 3.68 -4.19 12.19
CA MET A 158 2.43 -4.90 11.90
C MET A 158 2.58 -6.39 12.14
N LYS A 159 1.55 -7.00 12.75
CA LYS A 159 1.46 -8.44 12.92
C LYS A 159 0.72 -9.08 11.74
N GLN A 160 0.89 -10.37 11.60
CA GLN A 160 0.19 -11.17 10.58
C GLN A 160 -1.31 -10.92 10.63
N GLY A 161 -1.89 -10.60 9.48
CA GLY A 161 -3.32 -10.38 9.31
C GLY A 161 -3.85 -9.06 9.82
N GLU A 162 -3.09 -8.27 10.57
CA GLU A 162 -3.53 -6.94 10.97
C GLU A 162 -3.80 -6.07 9.75
N VAL A 163 -4.95 -5.39 9.76
CA VAL A 163 -5.31 -4.38 8.77
C VAL A 163 -5.07 -3.01 9.36
N ALA A 164 -4.09 -2.30 8.84
CA ALA A 164 -3.84 -0.92 9.22
C ALA A 164 -4.59 0.04 8.28
N LYS A 165 -5.29 1.02 8.86
CA LYS A 165 -5.89 2.16 8.17
C LYS A 165 -4.98 3.36 8.34
N ILE A 166 -4.38 3.80 7.25
CA ILE A 166 -3.40 4.88 7.22
C ILE A 166 -3.82 5.98 6.26
N SER A 167 -3.32 7.20 6.49
CA SER A 167 -3.34 8.25 5.47
C SER A 167 -2.29 7.93 4.40
N ILE A 168 -2.51 8.36 3.17
CA ILE A 168 -1.50 8.27 2.11
C ILE A 168 -0.21 9.05 2.45
N PHE A 169 -0.26 9.93 3.45
CA PHE A 169 0.88 10.68 3.99
C PHE A 169 1.54 10.01 5.21
N THR A 170 1.07 8.83 5.60
CA THR A 170 1.65 8.10 6.73
C THR A 170 2.94 7.40 6.32
N PRO A 171 4.09 7.71 6.96
CA PRO A 171 5.34 7.03 6.68
C PRO A 171 5.27 5.56 7.05
N HIS A 172 5.76 4.72 6.15
CA HIS A 172 5.86 3.29 6.37
C HIS A 172 6.99 2.68 5.55
N GLU A 173 7.40 1.48 5.92
CA GLU A 173 8.44 0.72 5.20
C GLU A 173 8.12 -0.76 5.09
N CYS A 174 8.60 -1.39 4.02
CA CYS A 174 8.71 -2.84 3.95
C CYS A 174 10.02 -3.27 4.58
N ILE A 175 9.95 -4.22 5.53
CA ILE A 175 11.11 -4.75 6.24
C ILE A 175 11.59 -6.02 5.53
N ASN A 176 12.90 -6.22 5.49
CA ASN A 176 13.51 -7.43 4.96
C ASN A 176 13.11 -8.64 5.82
N GLN A 177 12.70 -9.72 5.17
CA GLN A 177 12.32 -10.94 5.88
C GLN A 177 13.54 -11.63 6.49
N GLN A 178 13.39 -12.16 7.69
CA GLN A 178 14.44 -12.92 8.37
C GLN A 178 14.60 -14.33 7.75
N GLN A 179 13.52 -14.88 7.21
CA GLN A 179 13.48 -16.19 6.59
C GLN A 179 12.79 -16.13 5.22
N SER A 180 13.27 -16.96 4.28
CA SER A 180 12.60 -17.10 2.99
C SER A 180 11.21 -17.70 3.15
N GLY A 181 10.24 -17.19 2.38
CA GLY A 181 8.88 -17.70 2.46
C GLY A 181 7.89 -17.03 1.53
N LYS A 182 6.71 -17.61 1.50
CA LYS A 182 5.55 -17.07 0.79
C LYS A 182 4.99 -15.89 1.58
N ARG A 183 4.86 -14.74 0.93
CA ARG A 183 4.26 -13.54 1.51
C ARG A 183 3.12 -13.04 0.64
N GLN A 184 2.05 -12.63 1.28
CA GLN A 184 0.89 -12.01 0.65
C GLN A 184 0.76 -10.58 1.20
N PHE A 185 0.49 -9.65 0.32
CA PHE A 185 0.21 -8.24 0.63
C PHE A 185 -1.15 -7.87 0.07
N PHE A 186 -1.94 -7.17 0.85
CA PHE A 186 -3.24 -6.64 0.48
C PHE A 186 -3.27 -5.14 0.75
N ARG A 187 -3.77 -4.36 -0.22
CA ARG A 187 -3.98 -2.92 -0.06
C ARG A 187 -5.24 -2.47 -0.79
N VAL A 188 -6.01 -1.64 -0.14
CA VAL A 188 -7.10 -0.85 -0.74
C VAL A 188 -6.75 0.62 -0.58
N ILE A 189 -6.82 1.37 -1.68
CA ILE A 189 -6.73 2.83 -1.69
C ILE A 189 -8.10 3.39 -1.99
N GLY A 190 -8.47 4.42 -1.28
CA GLY A 190 -9.77 5.08 -1.42
C GLY A 190 -9.84 6.06 -2.58
N LYS A 191 -10.91 6.81 -2.60
CA LYS A 191 -11.25 7.86 -3.57
C LYS A 191 -10.19 8.96 -3.62
N GLY A 192 -10.04 9.58 -4.80
CA GLY A 192 -9.15 10.73 -5.02
C GLY A 192 -7.74 10.36 -5.48
N VAL A 193 -7.41 9.07 -5.55
CA VAL A 193 -6.17 8.57 -6.15
C VAL A 193 -6.50 7.97 -7.51
N THR A 194 -5.79 8.38 -8.54
CA THR A 194 -5.89 7.78 -9.87
C THR A 194 -4.60 7.04 -10.18
N GLY A 195 -4.68 5.76 -10.52
CA GLY A 195 -3.55 4.99 -11.01
C GLY A 195 -3.07 5.50 -12.38
N ARG A 196 -1.85 5.18 -12.76
CA ARG A 196 -1.42 5.30 -14.16
C ARG A 196 -1.94 4.11 -14.93
N GLU A 197 -2.58 4.34 -16.07
CA GLU A 197 -3.13 3.27 -16.90
C GLU A 197 -2.09 2.22 -17.31
N GLU A 198 -0.89 2.64 -17.60
CA GLU A 198 0.23 1.77 -17.99
C GLU A 198 0.76 0.85 -16.88
N TYR A 199 0.44 1.13 -15.60
CA TYR A 199 0.97 0.39 -14.44
C TYR A 199 -0.11 -0.25 -13.57
N PHE A 200 -1.38 -0.02 -13.84
CA PHE A 200 -2.43 -0.67 -13.09
C PHE A 200 -3.03 -1.87 -13.82
N THR A 201 -3.51 -2.82 -13.06
CA THR A 201 -4.21 -3.98 -13.60
C THR A 201 -5.58 -3.54 -14.11
N VAL A 202 -5.87 -3.85 -15.36
CA VAL A 202 -7.19 -3.58 -15.95
C VAL A 202 -8.23 -4.49 -15.32
N ASN A 203 -9.36 -3.93 -14.93
CA ASN A 203 -10.52 -4.68 -14.46
C ASN A 203 -11.63 -4.62 -15.52
N PRO A 204 -11.93 -5.73 -16.22
CA PRO A 204 -12.97 -5.73 -17.25
C PRO A 204 -14.40 -5.60 -16.71
N LEU A 205 -14.59 -5.69 -15.37
CA LEU A 205 -15.89 -5.62 -14.70
C LEU A 205 -16.22 -4.21 -14.20
N VAL A 206 -15.26 -3.29 -14.24
CA VAL A 206 -15.42 -1.90 -13.78
C VAL A 206 -14.85 -0.97 -14.84
N ASN A 207 -15.71 -0.18 -15.45
CA ASN A 207 -15.36 0.84 -16.45
C ASN A 207 -15.06 2.19 -15.80
#